data_0140cb80b3ce280f6361cf70dd522aa9
#
_entry.id   0140cb80b3ce280f6361cf70dd522aa9
#
_cell.length_a   1.000
_cell.length_b   1.000
_cell.length_c   1.000
_cell.angle_alpha   90.00
_cell.angle_beta   90.00
_cell.angle_gamma   90.00
#
_symmetry.space_group_name_H-M   'P 1'
#
loop_
_entity.id
_entity.type
_entity.pdbx_description
1 polymer ?
#
loop_
_entity_poly.entity_id
_entity_poly.type
_entity_poly.pdbx_seq_one_letter_code
_entity_poly.pdbx_strand_id
1 'polypeptide(L)'
;MLKKRIIPCLDVKDGRVVKGINFVNLKDAGDPVEQAKIYDKGGADEICFLDITASSENRKILLDKVSATAKSCFVPLTVGGGVSNIEDIKNLLLAGADKVSINTAAVKNHNFIKESSIKFGSQCIVIAIDAKKIGSNKWEIFTHGGRNATGIDAIDYARIVEKNGAGEILLTSMDKDGTKSGYDLELTKAISSLVSIPVIASGGVGSLEDLYNGFNQGLASAVLAASIFHYGNFSIQEAKIFLASKNIPVRF
;
A
#
# COMPACT_ATOMS: atom_id res chain seq x y z
N MET A 1 16.93 11.20 -12.42
CA MET A 1 16.05 11.22 -11.22
C MET A 1 15.10 10.06 -11.31
N LEU A 2 14.87 9.32 -10.21
CA LEU A 2 13.89 8.23 -10.18
C LEU A 2 12.49 8.78 -10.41
N LYS A 3 11.71 8.09 -11.26
CA LYS A 3 10.32 8.44 -11.53
C LYS A 3 9.45 8.12 -10.31
N LYS A 4 8.52 9.00 -10.01
CA LYS A 4 7.50 8.80 -8.97
C LYS A 4 6.41 7.84 -9.50
N ARG A 5 5.84 7.00 -8.62
CA ARG A 5 4.86 5.98 -8.98
C ARG A 5 3.46 6.35 -8.49
N ILE A 6 2.46 6.11 -9.33
CA ILE A 6 1.04 6.13 -8.97
C ILE A 6 0.56 4.69 -8.90
N ILE A 7 0.06 4.28 -7.74
CA ILE A 7 -0.31 2.90 -7.42
C ILE A 7 -1.81 2.84 -7.09
N PRO A 8 -2.67 2.38 -8.01
CA PRO A 8 -4.05 2.05 -7.65
C PRO A 8 -4.10 0.90 -6.65
N CYS A 9 -4.99 1.00 -5.64
CA CYS A 9 -5.22 -0.04 -4.66
C CYS A 9 -6.54 -0.76 -4.91
N LEU A 10 -6.50 -2.08 -4.92
CA LEU A 10 -7.64 -2.99 -4.92
C LEU A 10 -7.81 -3.54 -3.50
N ASP A 11 -8.65 -2.90 -2.68
CA ASP A 11 -9.06 -3.44 -1.40
C ASP A 11 -10.06 -4.57 -1.66
N VAL A 12 -9.70 -5.82 -1.36
CA VAL A 12 -10.51 -7.00 -1.70
C VAL A 12 -11.10 -7.62 -0.44
N LYS A 13 -12.40 -7.91 -0.51
CA LYS A 13 -13.14 -8.70 0.47
C LYS A 13 -14.01 -9.73 -0.28
N ASP A 14 -13.99 -10.98 0.14
CA ASP A 14 -14.78 -12.06 -0.46
C ASP A 14 -14.64 -12.14 -2.00
N GLY A 15 -13.42 -11.86 -2.51
CA GLY A 15 -13.10 -11.87 -3.94
C GLY A 15 -13.65 -10.70 -4.76
N ARG A 16 -14.19 -9.66 -4.12
CA ARG A 16 -14.69 -8.43 -4.73
C ARG A 16 -13.88 -7.23 -4.28
N VAL A 17 -13.65 -6.28 -5.17
CA VAL A 17 -13.09 -4.98 -4.79
C VAL A 17 -14.13 -4.22 -3.98
N VAL A 18 -13.71 -3.69 -2.86
CA VAL A 18 -14.57 -2.93 -1.95
C VAL A 18 -13.90 -1.61 -1.56
N LYS A 19 -14.69 -0.61 -1.19
CA LYS A 19 -14.18 0.62 -0.58
C LYS A 19 -15.13 1.12 0.50
N GLY A 20 -14.54 1.53 1.63
CA GLY A 20 -15.24 2.12 2.77
C GLY A 20 -14.53 3.36 3.29
N ILE A 21 -15.00 3.85 4.43
CA ILE A 21 -14.38 4.94 5.20
C ILE A 21 -13.87 4.32 6.50
N ASN A 22 -12.58 4.52 6.83
CA ASN A 22 -11.95 3.96 8.04
C ASN A 22 -12.19 2.44 8.19
N PHE A 23 -12.10 1.68 7.07
CA PHE A 23 -12.30 0.23 7.00
C PHE A 23 -13.72 -0.27 7.35
N VAL A 24 -14.73 0.63 7.39
CA VAL A 24 -16.15 0.29 7.65
C VAL A 24 -17.05 0.74 6.50
N ASN A 25 -18.32 0.27 6.50
CA ASN A 25 -19.33 0.59 5.47
C ASN A 25 -18.85 0.30 4.05
N LEU A 26 -18.27 -0.90 3.84
CA LEU A 26 -17.70 -1.31 2.56
C LEU A 26 -18.77 -1.39 1.47
N LYS A 27 -18.52 -0.73 0.33
CA LYS A 27 -19.33 -0.81 -0.88
C LYS A 27 -18.56 -1.57 -1.95
N ASP A 28 -19.26 -2.41 -2.72
CA ASP A 28 -18.69 -3.14 -3.86
C ASP A 28 -18.24 -2.15 -4.94
N ALA A 29 -17.03 -2.35 -5.44
CA ALA A 29 -16.42 -1.55 -6.51
C ALA A 29 -15.98 -2.41 -7.72
N GLY A 30 -16.40 -3.69 -7.79
CA GLY A 30 -16.23 -4.53 -8.97
C GLY A 30 -15.36 -5.78 -8.79
N ASP A 31 -15.02 -6.41 -9.90
CA ASP A 31 -14.12 -7.57 -9.93
C ASP A 31 -12.65 -7.10 -9.95
N PRO A 32 -11.75 -7.65 -9.11
CA PRO A 32 -10.36 -7.22 -9.03
C PRO A 32 -9.57 -7.46 -10.33
N VAL A 33 -9.89 -8.50 -11.08
CA VAL A 33 -9.22 -8.82 -12.35
C VAL A 33 -9.55 -7.76 -13.41
N GLU A 34 -10.82 -7.39 -13.52
CA GLU A 34 -11.24 -6.37 -14.49
C GLU A 34 -10.73 -4.99 -14.10
N GLN A 35 -10.71 -4.65 -12.82
CA GLN A 35 -10.14 -3.39 -12.35
C GLN A 35 -8.62 -3.31 -12.61
N ALA A 36 -7.89 -4.42 -12.38
CA ALA A 36 -6.46 -4.47 -12.68
C ALA A 36 -6.17 -4.23 -14.18
N LYS A 37 -6.96 -4.83 -15.08
CA LYS A 37 -6.85 -4.58 -16.53
C LYS A 37 -7.08 -3.11 -16.89
N ILE A 38 -8.07 -2.48 -16.25
CA ILE A 38 -8.37 -1.06 -16.48
C ILE A 38 -7.19 -0.19 -16.06
N TYR A 39 -6.61 -0.48 -14.88
CA TYR A 39 -5.48 0.30 -14.36
C TYR A 39 -4.19 0.08 -15.13
N ASP A 40 -3.91 -1.17 -15.53
CA ASP A 40 -2.77 -1.49 -16.38
C ASP A 40 -2.84 -0.71 -17.72
N LYS A 41 -3.98 -0.79 -18.42
CA LYS A 41 -4.24 -0.03 -19.65
C LYS A 41 -4.26 1.49 -19.42
N GLY A 42 -4.67 1.92 -18.24
CA GLY A 42 -4.69 3.34 -17.84
C GLY A 42 -3.30 3.89 -17.50
N GLY A 43 -2.25 3.07 -17.54
CA GLY A 43 -0.87 3.48 -17.33
C GLY A 43 -0.48 3.56 -15.84
N ALA A 44 -1.05 2.73 -14.97
CA ALA A 44 -0.55 2.57 -13.60
C ALA A 44 0.94 2.21 -13.60
N ASP A 45 1.68 2.64 -12.59
CA ASP A 45 3.09 2.28 -12.46
C ASP A 45 3.27 0.95 -11.71
N GLU A 46 2.29 0.58 -10.90
CA GLU A 46 2.18 -0.63 -10.10
C GLU A 46 0.71 -0.78 -9.66
N ILE A 47 0.26 -1.98 -9.33
CA ILE A 47 -1.06 -2.25 -8.74
C ILE A 47 -0.87 -2.88 -7.37
N CYS A 48 -1.63 -2.44 -6.38
CA CYS A 48 -1.66 -3.04 -5.05
C CYS A 48 -2.98 -3.81 -4.86
N PHE A 49 -2.89 -5.09 -4.48
CA PHE A 49 -4.01 -5.97 -4.16
C PHE A 49 -3.96 -6.32 -2.67
N LEU A 50 -4.91 -5.86 -1.88
CA LEU A 50 -4.97 -6.09 -0.44
C LEU A 50 -6.23 -6.87 -0.07
N ASP A 51 -6.07 -8.12 0.39
CA ASP A 51 -7.15 -8.86 1.03
C ASP A 51 -7.33 -8.35 2.47
N ILE A 52 -8.26 -7.40 2.64
CA ILE A 52 -8.38 -6.61 3.87
C ILE A 52 -9.01 -7.37 5.05
N THR A 53 -9.58 -8.56 4.81
CA THR A 53 -10.19 -9.37 5.87
C THR A 53 -9.41 -10.64 6.21
N ALA A 54 -8.49 -11.09 5.37
CA ALA A 54 -7.74 -12.33 5.57
C ALA A 54 -7.04 -12.41 6.93
N SER A 55 -6.38 -11.33 7.37
CA SER A 55 -5.67 -11.29 8.67
C SER A 55 -6.62 -11.30 9.86
N SER A 56 -7.77 -10.64 9.79
CA SER A 56 -8.74 -10.56 10.89
C SER A 56 -9.60 -11.81 11.01
N GLU A 57 -9.82 -12.51 9.91
CA GLU A 57 -10.61 -13.74 9.83
C GLU A 57 -9.75 -15.01 9.98
N ASN A 58 -8.43 -14.86 10.17
CA ASN A 58 -7.47 -15.96 10.21
C ASN A 58 -7.59 -16.93 9.01
N ARG A 59 -7.90 -16.41 7.83
CA ARG A 59 -7.96 -17.17 6.60
C ARG A 59 -6.78 -16.84 5.68
N LYS A 60 -6.50 -17.75 4.77
CA LYS A 60 -5.51 -17.52 3.71
C LYS A 60 -6.07 -16.58 2.66
N ILE A 61 -5.16 -15.84 2.02
CA ILE A 61 -5.46 -15.00 0.86
C ILE A 61 -6.02 -15.84 -0.30
N LEU A 62 -6.82 -15.22 -1.14
CA LEU A 62 -7.46 -15.86 -2.29
C LEU A 62 -6.46 -16.01 -3.46
N LEU A 63 -5.61 -17.04 -3.42
CA LEU A 63 -4.53 -17.27 -4.41
C LEU A 63 -5.05 -17.34 -5.86
N ASP A 64 -6.22 -17.94 -6.09
CA ASP A 64 -6.81 -18.01 -7.43
C ASP A 64 -7.12 -16.63 -8.00
N LYS A 65 -7.62 -15.71 -7.15
CA LYS A 65 -7.89 -14.33 -7.55
C LYS A 65 -6.59 -13.56 -7.80
N VAL A 66 -5.56 -13.78 -6.97
CA VAL A 66 -4.22 -13.21 -7.18
C VAL A 66 -3.65 -13.68 -8.52
N SER A 67 -3.69 -14.99 -8.79
CA SER A 67 -3.18 -15.56 -10.05
C SER A 67 -3.94 -15.04 -11.29
N ALA A 68 -5.26 -14.93 -11.19
CA ALA A 68 -6.08 -14.37 -12.27
C ALA A 68 -5.76 -12.88 -12.51
N THR A 69 -5.54 -12.11 -11.45
CA THR A 69 -5.16 -10.70 -11.52
C THR A 69 -3.77 -10.55 -12.14
N ALA A 70 -2.78 -11.30 -11.66
CA ALA A 70 -1.40 -11.28 -12.19
C ALA A 70 -1.32 -11.63 -13.67
N LYS A 71 -2.13 -12.59 -14.15
CA LYS A 71 -2.22 -12.94 -15.57
C LYS A 71 -2.84 -11.84 -16.44
N SER A 72 -3.48 -10.86 -15.84
CA SER A 72 -4.30 -9.85 -16.52
C SER A 72 -3.68 -8.44 -16.49
N CYS A 73 -2.58 -8.24 -15.77
CA CYS A 73 -1.84 -6.97 -15.72
C CYS A 73 -0.34 -7.23 -15.96
N PHE A 74 0.34 -6.25 -16.54
CA PHE A 74 1.75 -6.33 -16.91
C PHE A 74 2.63 -5.36 -16.12
N VAL A 75 2.01 -4.49 -15.32
CA VAL A 75 2.72 -3.67 -14.34
C VAL A 75 2.94 -4.48 -13.04
N PRO A 76 3.97 -4.15 -12.24
CA PRO A 76 4.24 -4.86 -11.00
C PRO A 76 2.99 -4.97 -10.10
N LEU A 77 2.77 -6.16 -9.53
CA LEU A 77 1.67 -6.46 -8.63
C LEU A 77 2.19 -6.67 -7.21
N THR A 78 1.83 -5.76 -6.30
CA THR A 78 2.04 -5.92 -4.85
C THR A 78 0.81 -6.57 -4.23
N VAL A 79 0.99 -7.67 -3.50
CA VAL A 79 -0.11 -8.41 -2.88
C VAL A 79 0.07 -8.49 -1.38
N GLY A 80 -1.01 -8.20 -0.63
CA GLY A 80 -1.02 -8.27 0.84
C GLY A 80 -2.34 -8.78 1.41
N GLY A 81 -2.31 -9.04 2.72
CA GLY A 81 -3.42 -9.57 3.50
C GLY A 81 -3.20 -11.01 3.96
N GLY A 82 -3.26 -11.26 5.28
CA GLY A 82 -3.16 -12.60 5.86
C GLY A 82 -1.80 -13.28 5.78
N VAL A 83 -0.75 -12.62 5.30
CA VAL A 83 0.60 -13.18 5.20
C VAL A 83 1.18 -13.38 6.59
N SER A 84 1.51 -14.61 6.94
CA SER A 84 1.91 -14.99 8.30
C SER A 84 3.21 -15.77 8.40
N ASN A 85 3.70 -16.35 7.31
CA ASN A 85 4.88 -17.19 7.28
C ASN A 85 5.57 -17.17 5.90
N ILE A 86 6.75 -17.77 5.81
CA ILE A 86 7.59 -17.83 4.60
C ILE A 86 6.90 -18.55 3.44
N GLU A 87 6.08 -19.57 3.72
CA GLU A 87 5.38 -20.32 2.66
C GLU A 87 4.25 -19.48 2.04
N ASP A 88 3.59 -18.63 2.83
CA ASP A 88 2.59 -17.68 2.29
C ASP A 88 3.24 -16.73 1.26
N ILE A 89 4.44 -16.19 1.59
CA ILE A 89 5.18 -15.32 0.66
C ILE A 89 5.52 -16.08 -0.63
N LYS A 90 6.07 -17.29 -0.50
CA LYS A 90 6.42 -18.12 -1.65
C LYS A 90 5.20 -18.39 -2.53
N ASN A 91 4.06 -18.74 -1.94
CA ASN A 91 2.84 -19.03 -2.66
C ASN A 91 2.30 -17.81 -3.42
N LEU A 92 2.40 -16.61 -2.83
CA LEU A 92 2.02 -15.37 -3.50
C LEU A 92 2.93 -15.03 -4.69
N LEU A 93 4.25 -15.18 -4.52
CA LEU A 93 5.21 -14.97 -5.62
C LEU A 93 4.98 -16.00 -6.74
N LEU A 94 4.72 -17.27 -6.41
CA LEU A 94 4.38 -18.30 -7.41
C LEU A 94 3.02 -18.03 -8.08
N ALA A 95 2.08 -17.39 -7.40
CA ALA A 95 0.81 -16.98 -7.98
C ALA A 95 0.94 -15.77 -8.93
N GLY A 96 2.13 -15.14 -8.99
CA GLY A 96 2.44 -14.05 -9.90
C GLY A 96 2.55 -12.66 -9.26
N ALA A 97 2.57 -12.57 -7.93
CA ALA A 97 2.91 -11.32 -7.26
C ALA A 97 4.40 -10.98 -7.47
N ASP A 98 4.71 -9.73 -7.72
CA ASP A 98 6.10 -9.21 -7.77
C ASP A 98 6.60 -8.82 -6.39
N LYS A 99 5.68 -8.36 -5.52
CA LYS A 99 5.97 -7.95 -4.15
C LYS A 99 4.91 -8.48 -3.19
N VAL A 100 5.29 -8.69 -1.94
CA VAL A 100 4.40 -9.15 -0.88
C VAL A 100 4.37 -8.12 0.24
N SER A 101 3.17 -7.65 0.58
CA SER A 101 2.94 -6.68 1.66
C SER A 101 2.58 -7.39 2.97
N ILE A 102 3.33 -7.09 4.04
CA ILE A 102 3.26 -7.76 5.34
C ILE A 102 3.06 -6.71 6.43
N ASN A 103 2.05 -6.89 7.29
CA ASN A 103 1.83 -6.06 8.48
C ASN A 103 1.97 -6.90 9.76
N THR A 104 0.91 -7.55 10.20
CA THR A 104 0.77 -8.19 11.53
C THR A 104 1.91 -9.15 11.88
N ALA A 105 2.34 -9.98 10.94
CA ALA A 105 3.41 -10.95 11.18
C ALA A 105 4.77 -10.25 11.40
N ALA A 106 5.05 -9.19 10.66
CA ALA A 106 6.26 -8.40 10.79
C ALA A 106 6.32 -7.64 12.13
N VAL A 107 5.18 -7.13 12.61
CA VAL A 107 5.07 -6.48 13.92
C VAL A 107 5.28 -7.48 15.07
N LYS A 108 4.70 -8.68 14.96
CA LYS A 108 4.86 -9.74 15.97
C LYS A 108 6.27 -10.30 16.03
N ASN A 109 6.95 -10.37 14.90
CA ASN A 109 8.31 -10.93 14.80
C ASN A 109 9.13 -10.19 13.75
N HIS A 110 9.97 -9.25 14.19
CA HIS A 110 10.81 -8.47 13.29
C HIS A 110 11.84 -9.33 12.53
N ASN A 111 12.24 -10.48 13.08
CA ASN A 111 13.14 -11.41 12.39
C ASN A 111 12.50 -12.01 11.14
N PHE A 112 11.17 -12.09 11.09
CA PHE A 112 10.44 -12.52 9.89
C PHE A 112 10.71 -11.61 8.67
N ILE A 113 10.91 -10.30 8.88
CA ILE A 113 11.31 -9.36 7.81
C ILE A 113 12.66 -9.78 7.26
N LYS A 114 13.65 -10.02 8.16
CA LYS A 114 15.00 -10.40 7.80
C LYS A 114 15.05 -11.74 7.06
N GLU A 115 14.38 -12.75 7.57
CA GLU A 115 14.30 -14.08 6.94
C GLU A 115 13.67 -13.99 5.54
N SER A 116 12.59 -13.21 5.41
CA SER A 116 11.90 -12.99 4.14
C SER A 116 12.80 -12.29 3.11
N SER A 117 13.47 -11.21 3.53
CA SER A 117 14.35 -10.44 2.65
C SER A 117 15.59 -11.23 2.20
N ILE A 118 16.16 -12.05 3.09
CA ILE A 118 17.28 -12.93 2.72
C ILE A 118 16.83 -13.99 1.71
N LYS A 119 15.64 -14.56 1.89
CA LYS A 119 15.15 -15.67 1.07
C LYS A 119 14.64 -15.23 -0.30
N PHE A 120 13.94 -14.11 -0.40
CA PHE A 120 13.25 -13.67 -1.61
C PHE A 120 13.84 -12.39 -2.22
N GLY A 121 14.74 -11.72 -1.53
CA GLY A 121 15.27 -10.40 -1.88
C GLY A 121 14.45 -9.27 -1.27
N SER A 122 15.14 -8.23 -0.80
CA SER A 122 14.49 -7.04 -0.19
C SER A 122 13.44 -6.42 -1.12
N GLN A 123 13.69 -6.37 -2.42
CA GLN A 123 12.79 -5.78 -3.42
C GLN A 123 11.40 -6.43 -3.47
N CYS A 124 11.25 -7.67 -2.98
CA CYS A 124 9.96 -8.37 -2.92
C CYS A 124 9.20 -8.10 -1.61
N ILE A 125 9.84 -7.50 -0.60
CA ILE A 125 9.27 -7.37 0.74
C ILE A 125 8.86 -5.93 1.02
N VAL A 126 7.55 -5.72 1.09
CA VAL A 126 6.92 -4.45 1.48
C VAL A 126 6.36 -4.58 2.89
N ILE A 127 6.71 -3.67 3.79
CA ILE A 127 6.12 -3.67 5.13
C ILE A 127 5.04 -2.61 5.20
N ALA A 128 3.80 -3.08 5.45
CA ALA A 128 2.66 -2.20 5.67
C ALA A 128 2.64 -1.70 7.11
N ILE A 129 2.52 -0.40 7.26
CA ILE A 129 2.42 0.30 8.55
C ILE A 129 1.10 1.06 8.57
N ASP A 130 0.14 0.57 9.34
CA ASP A 130 -1.11 1.27 9.61
C ASP A 130 -0.89 2.12 10.86
N ALA A 131 -0.83 3.45 10.71
CA ALA A 131 -0.48 4.37 11.77
C ALA A 131 -1.64 5.29 12.13
N LYS A 132 -1.84 5.50 13.43
CA LYS A 132 -2.84 6.42 13.98
C LYS A 132 -2.18 7.47 14.85
N LYS A 133 -2.56 8.74 14.69
CA LYS A 133 -2.03 9.85 15.47
C LYS A 133 -2.51 9.76 16.92
N ILE A 134 -1.58 9.77 17.86
CA ILE A 134 -1.85 9.70 19.31
C ILE A 134 -1.37 10.92 20.07
N GLY A 135 -0.73 11.87 19.39
CA GLY A 135 -0.22 13.11 19.96
C GLY A 135 0.52 13.96 18.95
N SER A 136 1.10 15.08 19.40
CA SER A 136 1.94 15.91 18.52
C SER A 136 3.18 15.13 18.08
N ASN A 137 3.36 14.95 16.75
CA ASN A 137 4.45 14.18 16.15
C ASN A 137 4.60 12.74 16.70
N LYS A 138 3.49 12.13 17.11
CA LYS A 138 3.46 10.75 17.61
C LYS A 138 2.36 9.96 16.93
N TRP A 139 2.73 8.79 16.39
CA TRP A 139 1.81 7.85 15.75
C TRP A 139 2.06 6.44 16.28
N GLU A 140 1.00 5.76 16.63
CA GLU A 140 1.01 4.37 17.07
C GLU A 140 0.67 3.45 15.89
N ILE A 141 1.39 2.34 15.74
CA ILE A 141 1.06 1.34 14.72
C ILE A 141 -0.05 0.40 15.18
N PHE A 142 -0.83 -0.06 14.21
CA PHE A 142 -1.93 -0.98 14.40
C PHE A 142 -1.75 -2.25 13.58
N THR A 143 -2.37 -3.33 14.04
CA THR A 143 -2.35 -4.64 13.37
C THR A 143 -3.78 -5.14 13.11
N HIS A 144 -3.90 -6.31 12.43
CA HIS A 144 -5.18 -6.95 12.11
C HIS A 144 -6.15 -6.01 11.36
N GLY A 145 -5.63 -5.29 10.35
CA GLY A 145 -6.42 -4.33 9.56
C GLY A 145 -6.93 -3.17 10.40
N GLY A 146 -6.07 -2.59 11.25
CA GLY A 146 -6.38 -1.41 12.06
C GLY A 146 -7.16 -1.68 13.33
N ARG A 147 -7.36 -2.95 13.73
CA ARG A 147 -8.21 -3.31 14.89
C ARG A 147 -7.47 -3.32 16.21
N ASN A 148 -6.18 -3.64 16.22
CA ASN A 148 -5.40 -3.84 17.44
C ASN A 148 -4.28 -2.82 17.54
N ALA A 149 -4.36 -1.93 18.53
CA ALA A 149 -3.29 -1.03 18.95
C ALA A 149 -2.10 -1.85 19.49
N THR A 150 -0.88 -1.40 19.25
CA THR A 150 0.33 -2.16 19.61
C THR A 150 1.20 -1.51 20.67
N GLY A 151 1.00 -0.21 20.95
CA GLY A 151 1.88 0.59 21.79
C GLY A 151 3.21 0.97 21.14
N ILE A 152 3.44 0.60 19.86
CA ILE A 152 4.70 0.82 19.16
C ILE A 152 4.62 2.12 18.36
N ASP A 153 5.64 2.98 18.49
CA ASP A 153 5.77 4.20 17.71
C ASP A 153 6.08 3.90 16.24
N ALA A 154 5.36 4.55 15.31
CA ALA A 154 5.50 4.31 13.88
C ALA A 154 6.86 4.74 13.32
N ILE A 155 7.47 5.80 13.88
CA ILE A 155 8.77 6.31 13.45
C ILE A 155 9.88 5.34 13.88
N ASP A 156 9.85 4.86 15.11
CA ASP A 156 10.81 3.88 15.60
C ASP A 156 10.66 2.54 14.87
N TYR A 157 9.43 2.13 14.59
CA TYR A 157 9.18 0.91 13.82
C TYR A 157 9.69 1.00 12.38
N ALA A 158 9.58 2.14 11.73
CA ALA A 158 10.12 2.32 10.38
C ALA A 158 11.64 2.09 10.31
N ARG A 159 12.39 2.53 11.35
CA ARG A 159 13.84 2.22 11.48
C ARG A 159 14.09 0.72 11.62
N ILE A 160 13.28 0.05 12.43
CA ILE A 160 13.38 -1.41 12.63
C ILE A 160 13.12 -2.16 11.33
N VAL A 161 12.11 -1.74 10.57
CA VAL A 161 11.71 -2.30 9.28
C VAL A 161 12.87 -2.21 8.27
N GLU A 162 13.44 -1.03 8.09
CA GLU A 162 14.60 -0.83 7.20
C GLU A 162 15.81 -1.67 7.65
N LYS A 163 16.17 -1.62 8.93
CA LYS A 163 17.30 -2.38 9.50
C LYS A 163 17.17 -3.88 9.28
N ASN A 164 15.95 -4.40 9.25
CA ASN A 164 15.69 -5.83 9.02
C ASN A 164 15.59 -6.19 7.52
N GLY A 165 15.83 -5.24 6.61
CA GLY A 165 16.00 -5.51 5.19
C GLY A 165 14.71 -5.46 4.38
N ALA A 166 13.66 -4.78 4.84
CA ALA A 166 12.53 -4.46 3.98
C ALA A 166 12.97 -3.64 2.78
N GLY A 167 12.35 -3.86 1.64
CA GLY A 167 12.64 -3.12 0.41
C GLY A 167 11.79 -1.87 0.26
N GLU A 168 10.64 -1.78 0.94
CA GLU A 168 9.69 -0.68 0.81
C GLU A 168 8.74 -0.61 2.01
N ILE A 169 8.23 0.57 2.32
CA ILE A 169 7.20 0.79 3.33
C ILE A 169 5.91 1.26 2.66
N LEU A 170 4.79 0.55 2.90
CA LEU A 170 3.44 1.01 2.58
C LEU A 170 2.85 1.65 3.85
N LEU A 171 2.81 2.99 3.87
CA LEU A 171 2.44 3.77 5.04
C LEU A 171 1.01 4.30 4.93
N THR A 172 0.10 3.76 5.72
CA THR A 172 -1.31 4.17 5.75
C THR A 172 -1.62 4.98 7.01
N SER A 173 -2.09 6.21 6.81
CA SER A 173 -2.69 6.97 7.91
C SER A 173 -4.13 6.54 8.13
N MET A 174 -4.41 5.93 9.28
CA MET A 174 -5.76 5.51 9.67
C MET A 174 -6.71 6.69 9.89
N ASP A 175 -6.17 7.84 10.32
CA ASP A 175 -6.95 9.06 10.54
C ASP A 175 -7.43 9.67 9.22
N LYS A 176 -6.71 9.39 8.14
CA LYS A 176 -6.98 9.94 6.81
C LYS A 176 -7.70 8.97 5.87
N ASP A 177 -7.59 7.65 6.10
CA ASP A 177 -8.14 6.67 5.16
C ASP A 177 -9.65 6.84 4.94
N GLY A 178 -10.03 6.93 3.66
CA GLY A 178 -11.41 7.13 3.21
C GLY A 178 -11.97 8.56 3.38
N THR A 179 -11.27 9.47 4.07
CA THR A 179 -11.79 10.83 4.37
C THR A 179 -11.76 11.79 3.18
N LYS A 180 -10.94 11.53 2.16
CA LYS A 180 -10.70 12.42 1.00
C LYS A 180 -10.17 13.81 1.40
N SER A 181 -9.49 13.92 2.55
CA SER A 181 -8.93 15.18 3.09
C SER A 181 -7.41 15.32 2.88
N GLY A 182 -6.85 14.54 1.96
CA GLY A 182 -5.42 14.48 1.68
C GLY A 182 -4.66 13.49 2.58
N TYR A 183 -3.42 13.17 2.17
CA TYR A 183 -2.51 12.32 2.95
C TYR A 183 -2.15 12.96 4.29
N ASP A 184 -1.75 12.15 5.27
CA ASP A 184 -1.05 12.64 6.47
C ASP A 184 0.39 13.03 6.08
N LEU A 185 0.56 14.30 5.72
CA LEU A 185 1.84 14.81 5.22
C LEU A 185 2.91 14.88 6.31
N GLU A 186 2.50 15.11 7.57
CA GLU A 186 3.42 15.11 8.72
C GLU A 186 4.01 13.72 8.94
N LEU A 187 3.16 12.70 9.02
CA LEU A 187 3.56 11.31 9.16
C LEU A 187 4.43 10.86 7.98
N THR A 188 3.95 11.11 6.76
CA THR A 188 4.63 10.68 5.53
C THR A 188 6.01 11.30 5.45
N LYS A 189 6.14 12.61 5.71
CA LYS A 189 7.42 13.32 5.71
C LYS A 189 8.36 12.81 6.80
N ALA A 190 7.84 12.60 8.01
CA ALA A 190 8.65 12.11 9.14
C ALA A 190 9.33 10.78 8.81
N ILE A 191 8.57 9.83 8.23
CA ILE A 191 9.12 8.51 7.86
C ILE A 191 9.96 8.60 6.59
N SER A 192 9.50 9.30 5.53
CA SER A 192 10.26 9.41 4.26
C SER A 192 11.61 10.11 4.41
N SER A 193 11.74 11.01 5.39
CA SER A 193 13.01 11.67 5.68
C SER A 193 13.95 10.84 6.56
N LEU A 194 13.43 9.81 7.20
CA LEU A 194 14.15 8.99 8.18
C LEU A 194 14.81 7.77 7.55
N VAL A 195 14.12 7.12 6.60
CA VAL A 195 14.57 5.88 5.97
C VAL A 195 15.09 6.12 4.55
N SER A 196 15.99 5.27 4.09
CA SER A 196 16.53 5.31 2.72
C SER A 196 15.70 4.49 1.74
N ILE A 197 14.89 3.55 2.23
CA ILE A 197 14.00 2.73 1.40
C ILE A 197 12.77 3.53 0.96
N PRO A 198 12.18 3.22 -0.21
CA PRO A 198 10.98 3.88 -0.70
C PRO A 198 9.82 3.83 0.28
N VAL A 199 9.09 4.95 0.39
CA VAL A 199 7.84 5.05 1.16
C VAL A 199 6.69 5.33 0.22
N ILE A 200 5.63 4.53 0.32
CA ILE A 200 4.36 4.69 -0.40
C ILE A 200 3.39 5.38 0.54
N ALA A 201 2.92 6.59 0.20
CA ALA A 201 1.89 7.28 0.96
C ALA A 201 0.51 6.68 0.67
N SER A 202 -0.25 6.37 1.72
CA SER A 202 -1.58 5.76 1.65
C SER A 202 -2.55 6.38 2.64
N GLY A 203 -3.83 6.45 2.24
CA GLY A 203 -4.94 6.94 3.05
C GLY A 203 -5.20 8.44 2.90
N GLY A 204 -6.44 8.79 2.47
CA GLY A 204 -6.98 10.14 2.50
C GLY A 204 -7.03 10.91 1.18
N VAL A 205 -6.43 10.42 0.10
CA VAL A 205 -6.42 11.15 -1.18
C VAL A 205 -7.83 11.33 -1.75
N GLY A 206 -8.15 12.58 -2.13
CA GLY A 206 -9.44 12.98 -2.71
C GLY A 206 -9.32 13.83 -3.98
N SER A 207 -8.12 14.38 -4.25
CA SER A 207 -7.85 15.28 -5.39
C SER A 207 -6.49 15.02 -6.03
N LEU A 208 -6.25 15.60 -7.22
CA LEU A 208 -4.94 15.56 -7.87
C LEU A 208 -3.89 16.36 -7.08
N GLU A 209 -4.30 17.42 -6.41
CA GLU A 209 -3.41 18.22 -5.56
C GLU A 209 -2.91 17.42 -4.36
N ASP A 210 -3.72 16.50 -3.82
CA ASP A 210 -3.28 15.61 -2.74
C ASP A 210 -2.17 14.67 -3.20
N LEU A 211 -2.25 14.16 -4.44
CA LEU A 211 -1.16 13.36 -5.02
C LEU A 211 0.13 14.16 -5.11
N TYR A 212 0.05 15.41 -5.59
CA TYR A 212 1.18 16.32 -5.66
C TYR A 212 1.77 16.57 -4.26
N ASN A 213 0.94 16.87 -3.28
CA ASN A 213 1.38 17.14 -1.91
C ASN A 213 2.04 15.91 -1.26
N GLY A 214 1.57 14.70 -1.55
CA GLY A 214 2.21 13.45 -1.12
C GLY A 214 3.67 13.36 -1.58
N PHE A 215 3.95 13.79 -2.83
CA PHE A 215 5.31 13.81 -3.35
C PHE A 215 6.13 15.02 -2.87
N ASN A 216 5.54 16.21 -2.92
CA ASN A 216 6.25 17.47 -2.70
C ASN A 216 6.48 17.75 -1.21
N GLN A 217 5.45 17.61 -0.39
CA GLN A 217 5.50 17.89 1.04
C GLN A 217 5.75 16.62 1.86
N GLY A 218 5.09 15.51 1.50
CA GLY A 218 5.25 14.21 2.17
C GLY A 218 6.56 13.51 1.81
N LEU A 219 7.26 13.93 0.74
CA LEU A 219 8.51 13.36 0.22
C LEU A 219 8.38 11.87 -0.17
N ALA A 220 7.17 11.38 -0.39
CA ALA A 220 6.91 10.00 -0.76
C ALA A 220 7.62 9.61 -2.07
N SER A 221 7.99 8.35 -2.19
CA SER A 221 8.52 7.74 -3.43
C SER A 221 7.42 7.27 -4.36
N ALA A 222 6.26 6.93 -3.78
CA ALA A 222 5.04 6.55 -4.49
C ALA A 222 3.81 7.02 -3.72
N VAL A 223 2.68 7.13 -4.42
CA VAL A 223 1.37 7.44 -3.84
C VAL A 223 0.39 6.33 -4.19
N LEU A 224 -0.33 5.85 -3.19
CA LEU A 224 -1.37 4.85 -3.34
C LEU A 224 -2.74 5.52 -3.25
N ALA A 225 -3.64 5.17 -4.16
CA ALA A 225 -4.98 5.72 -4.24
C ALA A 225 -6.00 4.66 -4.67
N ALA A 226 -7.21 4.75 -4.16
CA ALA A 226 -8.30 3.85 -4.49
C ALA A 226 -9.52 4.61 -5.03
N SER A 227 -10.27 5.28 -4.17
CA SER A 227 -11.58 5.85 -4.48
C SER A 227 -11.58 6.87 -5.62
N ILE A 228 -10.54 7.69 -5.78
CA ILE A 228 -10.46 8.68 -6.86
C ILE A 228 -10.39 8.03 -8.24
N PHE A 229 -9.85 6.81 -8.32
CA PHE A 229 -9.75 6.04 -9.56
C PHE A 229 -10.95 5.09 -9.73
N HIS A 230 -11.39 4.39 -8.65
CA HIS A 230 -12.51 3.45 -8.72
C HIS A 230 -13.83 4.09 -9.18
N TYR A 231 -14.08 5.33 -8.74
CA TYR A 231 -15.31 6.04 -9.07
C TYR A 231 -15.18 6.94 -10.31
N GLY A 232 -14.03 6.86 -11.02
CA GLY A 232 -13.83 7.62 -12.26
C GLY A 232 -13.75 9.13 -12.07
N ASN A 233 -13.45 9.61 -10.86
CA ASN A 233 -13.28 11.04 -10.60
C ASN A 233 -12.10 11.59 -11.43
N PHE A 234 -11.03 10.79 -11.54
CA PHE A 234 -9.85 11.06 -12.35
C PHE A 234 -9.33 9.75 -12.94
N SER A 235 -8.77 9.82 -14.15
CA SER A 235 -7.95 8.75 -14.71
C SER A 235 -6.51 8.85 -14.20
N ILE A 236 -5.76 7.75 -14.29
CA ILE A 236 -4.32 7.73 -13.95
C ILE A 236 -3.55 8.65 -14.92
N GLN A 237 -3.97 8.69 -16.19
CA GLN A 237 -3.37 9.55 -17.20
C GLN A 237 -3.51 11.04 -16.83
N GLU A 238 -4.71 11.49 -16.43
CA GLU A 238 -4.93 12.86 -15.95
C GLU A 238 -4.07 13.18 -14.73
N ALA A 239 -3.95 12.23 -13.79
CA ALA A 239 -3.08 12.38 -12.63
C ALA A 239 -1.61 12.56 -13.04
N LYS A 240 -1.12 11.77 -13.99
CA LYS A 240 0.26 11.89 -14.50
C LYS A 240 0.50 13.22 -15.25
N ILE A 241 -0.45 13.65 -16.10
CA ILE A 241 -0.36 14.94 -16.77
C ILE A 241 -0.31 16.08 -15.76
N PHE A 242 -1.18 16.06 -14.76
CA PHE A 242 -1.19 17.06 -13.69
C PHE A 242 0.14 17.09 -12.92
N LEU A 243 0.65 15.94 -12.50
CA LEU A 243 1.93 15.85 -11.77
C LEU A 243 3.12 16.33 -12.62
N ALA A 244 3.13 15.98 -13.92
CA ALA A 244 4.16 16.47 -14.85
C ALA A 244 4.11 18.00 -15.00
N SER A 245 2.92 18.60 -15.04
CA SER A 245 2.77 20.07 -15.08
C SER A 245 3.31 20.78 -13.84
N LYS A 246 3.38 20.04 -12.71
CA LYS A 246 3.97 20.48 -11.44
C LYS A 246 5.45 20.08 -11.29
N ASN A 247 6.12 19.66 -12.38
CA ASN A 247 7.52 19.19 -12.40
C ASN A 247 7.79 17.94 -11.55
N ILE A 248 6.79 17.13 -11.23
CA ILE A 248 6.99 15.82 -10.62
C ILE A 248 7.36 14.81 -11.73
N PRO A 249 8.51 14.11 -11.63
CA PRO A 249 8.97 13.19 -12.65
C PRO A 249 8.12 11.89 -12.64
N VAL A 250 7.17 11.77 -13.54
CA VAL A 250 6.32 10.58 -13.74
C VAL A 250 6.70 9.82 -15.02
N ARG A 251 6.21 8.58 -15.18
CA ARG A 251 6.31 7.77 -16.39
C ARG A 251 5.00 7.86 -17.18
N PHE A 252 5.07 8.04 -18.50
CA PHE A 252 3.95 7.93 -19.41
C PHE A 252 3.99 6.61 -20.15
#